data_7e93506f0f7b5788dc720b4a97eb82f1
#
_entry.id   7e93506f0f7b5788dc720b4a97eb82f1
#
_cell.length_a   1.000
_cell.length_b   1.000
_cell.length_c   1.000
_cell.angle_alpha   90.00
_cell.angle_beta   90.00
_cell.angle_gamma   90.00
#
_symmetry.space_group_name_H-M   'P 1'
#
loop_
_entity.id
_entity.type
_entity.pdbx_description
1 polymer ?
#
loop_
_entity_poly.entity_id
_entity_poly.type
_entity_poly.pdbx_seq_one_letter_code
_entity_poly.pdbx_strand_id
1 'polypeptide(L)'
;MKAAQQHPRVVSLLPSATDIIAVAGGVDLLVGRSHECNWPSQVERLPILTGAVNEFVDSKQMDDVVKASLDRGEGLYFLEQELLKKLQPDVILTQDLCNVCSVDLQLVQQTIDQLSIKPKIVALNPQKLSYVLEDIIRVGKAVGREQQSRTAVTVLQQRVHDAQAAAQTASKGNQPIKVFILLNVHALNLHYLLLQFSLSVHSLIQVLTIVQQN
;
A
#
# COMPACT_ATOMS: atom_id res chain seq x y z
N MET A 1 -14.50 -19.22 32.86
CA MET A 1 -13.59 -18.10 32.56
C MET A 1 -13.49 -18.01 31.06
N LYS A 2 -13.99 -16.91 30.42
CA LYS A 2 -13.76 -16.67 28.98
C LYS A 2 -12.27 -16.43 28.80
N ALA A 3 -11.59 -17.23 27.96
CA ALA A 3 -10.23 -16.95 27.54
C ALA A 3 -10.18 -15.49 27.04
N ALA A 4 -9.25 -14.70 27.55
CA ALA A 4 -9.02 -13.36 27.04
C ALA A 4 -8.82 -13.48 25.52
N GLN A 5 -9.66 -12.83 24.77
CA GLN A 5 -9.60 -12.84 23.30
C GLN A 5 -8.29 -12.16 22.91
N GLN A 6 -7.29 -12.96 22.61
CA GLN A 6 -5.97 -12.46 22.26
C GLN A 6 -6.11 -11.77 20.90
N HIS A 7 -5.91 -10.46 20.87
CA HIS A 7 -5.96 -9.69 19.62
C HIS A 7 -4.83 -10.14 18.70
N PRO A 8 -5.08 -10.26 17.38
CA PRO A 8 -4.06 -10.69 16.44
C PRO A 8 -2.91 -9.68 16.39
N ARG A 9 -1.70 -10.19 16.33
CA ARG A 9 -0.47 -9.41 16.11
C ARG A 9 -0.27 -9.20 14.63
N VAL A 10 -0.23 -7.96 14.18
CA VAL A 10 -0.19 -7.61 12.76
C VAL A 10 1.13 -6.93 12.42
N VAL A 11 1.74 -7.34 11.32
CA VAL A 11 2.88 -6.66 10.71
C VAL A 11 2.45 -6.07 9.37
N SER A 12 2.83 -4.82 9.13
CA SER A 12 2.62 -4.15 7.83
C SER A 12 3.95 -3.88 7.15
N LEU A 13 4.13 -4.41 5.94
CA LEU A 13 5.37 -4.30 5.18
C LEU A 13 5.33 -3.19 4.10
N LEU A 14 4.27 -2.36 4.08
CA LEU A 14 4.17 -1.23 3.15
C LEU A 14 3.23 -0.13 3.70
N PRO A 15 3.43 1.15 3.30
CA PRO A 15 2.64 2.28 3.80
C PRO A 15 1.14 2.12 3.52
N SER A 16 0.75 1.79 2.31
CA SER A 16 -0.67 1.67 1.94
C SER A 16 -1.42 0.60 2.77
N ALA A 17 -0.74 -0.49 3.16
CA ALA A 17 -1.33 -1.48 4.06
C ALA A 17 -1.48 -0.94 5.49
N THR A 18 -0.54 -0.11 5.94
CA THR A 18 -0.63 0.59 7.22
C THR A 18 -1.80 1.57 7.23
N ASP A 19 -2.00 2.32 6.15
CA ASP A 19 -3.14 3.22 6.00
C ASP A 19 -4.47 2.44 5.99
N ILE A 20 -4.52 1.33 5.27
CA ILE A 20 -5.71 0.47 5.20
C ILE A 20 -6.08 -0.10 6.58
N ILE A 21 -5.12 -0.63 7.33
CA ILE A 21 -5.42 -1.15 8.68
C ILE A 21 -5.77 -0.03 9.66
N ALA A 22 -5.20 1.16 9.50
CA ALA A 22 -5.57 2.33 10.30
C ALA A 22 -7.03 2.72 10.05
N VAL A 23 -7.43 2.82 8.79
CA VAL A 23 -8.82 3.08 8.39
C VAL A 23 -9.77 1.97 8.87
N ALA A 24 -9.32 0.73 8.87
CA ALA A 24 -10.07 -0.41 9.40
C ALA A 24 -10.19 -0.42 10.95
N GLY A 25 -9.54 0.52 11.64
CA GLY A 25 -9.58 0.62 13.11
C GLY A 25 -8.69 -0.40 13.82
N GLY A 26 -7.58 -0.80 13.19
CA GLY A 26 -6.69 -1.85 13.71
C GLY A 26 -5.25 -1.38 14.01
N VAL A 27 -5.00 -0.08 14.20
CA VAL A 27 -3.65 0.45 14.52
C VAL A 27 -3.09 -0.19 15.79
N ASP A 28 -3.94 -0.43 16.79
CA ASP A 28 -3.60 -1.06 18.07
C ASP A 28 -3.11 -2.51 17.94
N LEU A 29 -3.35 -3.14 16.80
CA LEU A 29 -2.95 -4.51 16.48
C LEU A 29 -1.55 -4.59 15.84
N LEU A 30 -1.03 -3.47 15.36
CA LEU A 30 0.28 -3.42 14.71
C LEU A 30 1.41 -3.64 15.73
N VAL A 31 2.30 -4.57 15.41
CA VAL A 31 3.50 -4.89 16.21
C VAL A 31 4.80 -4.63 15.45
N GLY A 32 4.71 -4.27 14.15
CA GLY A 32 5.85 -3.94 13.31
C GLY A 32 5.41 -3.29 12.00
N ARG A 33 6.30 -2.53 11.41
CA ARG A 33 6.03 -1.71 10.22
C ARG A 33 7.16 -1.72 9.20
N SER A 34 6.87 -1.22 7.99
CA SER A 34 7.89 -0.85 7.01
C SER A 34 8.59 0.46 7.44
N HIS A 35 9.82 0.69 6.95
CA HIS A 35 10.56 1.94 7.16
C HIS A 35 9.84 3.17 6.58
N GLU A 36 9.01 2.99 5.55
CA GLU A 36 8.23 4.04 4.89
C GLU A 36 6.89 4.36 5.60
N CYS A 37 6.47 3.56 6.60
CA CYS A 37 5.21 3.80 7.31
C CYS A 37 5.39 4.92 8.33
N ASN A 38 4.78 6.08 8.07
CA ASN A 38 4.86 7.29 8.90
C ASN A 38 3.49 7.82 9.36
N TRP A 39 2.39 7.18 8.93
CA TRP A 39 1.03 7.54 9.32
C TRP A 39 0.23 6.28 9.72
N PRO A 40 -0.64 6.39 10.74
CA PRO A 40 -0.76 7.50 11.71
C PRO A 40 0.46 7.55 12.65
N SER A 41 0.72 8.67 13.32
CA SER A 41 1.94 8.90 14.11
C SER A 41 2.23 7.83 15.17
N GLN A 42 1.20 7.12 15.65
CA GLN A 42 1.35 6.01 16.59
C GLN A 42 2.24 4.88 16.06
N VAL A 43 2.29 4.67 14.73
CA VAL A 43 3.07 3.59 14.14
C VAL A 43 4.58 3.87 14.14
N GLU A 44 5.00 5.13 14.24
CA GLU A 44 6.42 5.51 14.24
C GLU A 44 7.24 4.85 15.34
N ARG A 45 6.59 4.48 16.44
CA ARG A 45 7.21 3.81 17.61
C ARG A 45 7.40 2.31 17.42
N LEU A 46 6.81 1.74 16.37
CA LEU A 46 6.88 0.32 16.12
C LEU A 46 8.22 -0.09 15.51
N PRO A 47 8.68 -1.32 15.78
CA PRO A 47 9.87 -1.88 15.15
C PRO A 47 9.79 -1.81 13.62
N ILE A 48 10.89 -1.43 12.98
CA ILE A 48 11.03 -1.34 11.53
C ILE A 48 11.53 -2.69 11.00
N LEU A 49 10.81 -3.26 10.06
CA LEU A 49 11.08 -4.59 9.49
C LEU A 49 11.70 -4.56 8.09
N THR A 50 11.69 -3.40 7.44
CA THR A 50 12.19 -3.29 6.06
C THR A 50 13.17 -2.13 5.95
N GLY A 51 13.99 -2.13 4.91
CA GLY A 51 14.85 -1.01 4.57
C GLY A 51 15.26 -1.07 3.11
N ALA A 52 15.76 0.04 2.57
CA ALA A 52 16.33 0.08 1.23
C ALA A 52 17.71 -0.59 1.23
N VAL A 53 17.99 -1.37 0.19
CA VAL A 53 19.33 -2.01 0.01
C VAL A 53 20.38 -0.96 -0.36
N ASN A 54 19.96 0.09 -1.06
CA ASN A 54 20.85 1.16 -1.52
C ASN A 54 20.40 2.52 -0.98
N GLU A 55 21.36 3.37 -0.63
CA GLU A 55 21.07 4.75 -0.28
C GLU A 55 20.79 5.58 -1.53
N PHE A 56 19.86 6.53 -1.44
CA PHE A 56 19.60 7.48 -2.50
C PHE A 56 20.73 8.51 -2.58
N VAL A 57 21.36 8.63 -3.75
CA VAL A 57 22.39 9.64 -4.02
C VAL A 57 21.85 10.67 -5.00
N ASP A 58 21.44 10.24 -6.19
CA ASP A 58 20.77 11.06 -7.20
C ASP A 58 19.86 10.20 -8.08
N SER A 59 19.01 10.87 -8.87
CA SER A 59 18.00 10.18 -9.69
C SER A 59 18.61 9.29 -10.77
N LYS A 60 19.76 9.67 -11.33
CA LYS A 60 20.42 8.88 -12.39
C LYS A 60 21.01 7.61 -11.82
N GLN A 61 21.74 7.73 -10.71
CA GLN A 61 22.34 6.57 -10.04
C GLN A 61 21.23 5.61 -9.55
N MET A 62 20.13 6.14 -9.02
CA MET A 62 19.00 5.31 -8.61
C MET A 62 18.37 4.57 -9.79
N ASP A 63 18.20 5.22 -10.95
CA ASP A 63 17.71 4.57 -12.17
C ASP A 63 18.63 3.42 -12.62
N ASP A 64 19.95 3.64 -12.58
CA ASP A 64 20.94 2.60 -12.91
C ASP A 64 20.89 1.43 -11.91
N VAL A 65 20.72 1.68 -10.61
CA VAL A 65 20.53 0.68 -9.56
C VAL A 65 19.27 -0.14 -9.79
N VAL A 66 18.13 0.54 -10.06
CA VAL A 66 16.86 -0.14 -10.32
C VAL A 66 16.96 -1.05 -11.54
N LYS A 67 17.53 -0.57 -12.64
CA LYS A 67 17.74 -1.39 -13.85
C LYS A 67 18.61 -2.61 -13.57
N ALA A 68 19.75 -2.40 -12.92
CA ALA A 68 20.65 -3.49 -12.57
C ALA A 68 20.01 -4.54 -11.64
N SER A 69 19.18 -4.11 -10.69
CA SER A 69 18.43 -5.02 -9.80
C SER A 69 17.35 -5.79 -10.55
N LEU A 70 16.63 -5.13 -11.49
CA LEU A 70 15.67 -5.78 -12.38
C LEU A 70 16.33 -6.88 -13.23
N ASP A 71 17.48 -6.57 -13.84
CA ASP A 71 18.22 -7.50 -14.70
C ASP A 71 18.71 -8.73 -13.92
N ARG A 72 19.01 -8.58 -12.62
CA ARG A 72 19.42 -9.68 -11.73
C ARG A 72 18.27 -10.37 -11.02
N GLY A 73 17.04 -9.86 -11.13
CA GLY A 73 15.89 -10.34 -10.36
C GLY A 73 16.00 -10.09 -8.85
N GLU A 74 16.78 -9.09 -8.43
CA GLU A 74 17.00 -8.73 -7.03
C GLU A 74 16.01 -7.64 -6.59
N GLY A 75 15.54 -7.73 -5.34
CA GLY A 75 14.69 -6.69 -4.73
C GLY A 75 15.50 -5.47 -4.29
N LEU A 76 14.86 -4.29 -4.28
CA LEU A 76 15.45 -3.04 -3.78
C LEU A 76 15.34 -2.91 -2.25
N TYR A 77 14.63 -3.80 -1.59
CA TYR A 77 14.35 -3.74 -0.16
C TYR A 77 14.73 -5.05 0.53
N PHE A 78 15.23 -4.94 1.74
CA PHE A 78 15.48 -6.09 2.60
C PHE A 78 14.38 -6.25 3.66
N LEU A 79 14.32 -7.45 4.24
CA LEU A 79 13.44 -7.80 5.36
C LEU A 79 14.29 -8.21 6.57
N GLU A 80 14.02 -7.61 7.72
CA GLU A 80 14.57 -8.00 9.03
C GLU A 80 13.96 -9.32 9.50
N GLN A 81 14.47 -10.44 8.96
CA GLN A 81 13.90 -11.77 9.17
C GLN A 81 13.90 -12.19 10.64
N GLU A 82 14.98 -11.93 11.37
CA GLU A 82 15.09 -12.29 12.79
C GLU A 82 14.12 -11.48 13.64
N LEU A 83 13.91 -10.20 13.31
CA LEU A 83 12.92 -9.38 13.96
C LEU A 83 11.49 -9.87 13.66
N LEU A 84 11.19 -10.24 12.42
CA LEU A 84 9.91 -10.83 12.04
C LEU A 84 9.64 -12.11 12.82
N LYS A 85 10.62 -13.00 12.94
CA LYS A 85 10.53 -14.22 13.75
C LYS A 85 10.28 -13.91 15.23
N LYS A 86 10.97 -12.93 15.80
CA LYS A 86 10.80 -12.50 17.19
C LYS A 86 9.42 -11.90 17.44
N LEU A 87 8.86 -11.17 16.49
CA LEU A 87 7.54 -10.56 16.61
C LEU A 87 6.41 -11.58 16.54
N GLN A 88 6.62 -12.73 15.92
CA GLN A 88 5.62 -13.80 15.77
C GLN A 88 4.23 -13.24 15.38
N PRO A 89 4.08 -12.63 14.21
CA PRO A 89 2.79 -12.07 13.80
C PRO A 89 1.78 -13.17 13.48
N ASP A 90 0.50 -12.88 13.72
CA ASP A 90 -0.63 -13.70 13.28
C ASP A 90 -1.05 -13.34 11.86
N VAL A 91 -0.84 -12.07 11.45
CA VAL A 91 -1.18 -11.54 10.13
C VAL A 91 -0.03 -10.69 9.60
N ILE A 92 0.31 -10.88 8.33
CA ILE A 92 1.26 -10.03 7.59
C ILE A 92 0.52 -9.38 6.43
N LEU A 93 0.56 -8.05 6.40
CA LEU A 93 0.05 -7.23 5.30
C LEU A 93 1.20 -6.89 4.37
N THR A 94 1.07 -7.23 3.09
CA THR A 94 2.08 -7.02 2.06
C THR A 94 1.44 -6.74 0.71
N GLN A 95 2.23 -6.64 -0.35
CA GLN A 95 1.73 -6.56 -1.73
C GLN A 95 2.41 -7.62 -2.61
N ASP A 96 1.80 -7.88 -3.76
CA ASP A 96 2.26 -8.84 -4.78
C ASP A 96 2.23 -8.17 -6.16
N LEU A 97 2.81 -6.97 -6.26
CA LEU A 97 2.75 -6.17 -7.50
C LEU A 97 4.06 -6.13 -8.26
N CYS A 98 5.18 -6.19 -7.56
CA CYS A 98 6.49 -6.01 -8.19
C CYS A 98 7.59 -6.42 -7.20
N ASN A 99 8.47 -7.32 -7.61
CA ASN A 99 9.61 -7.75 -6.79
C ASN A 99 10.63 -6.62 -6.53
N VAL A 100 10.50 -5.50 -7.24
CA VAL A 100 11.41 -4.35 -7.15
C VAL A 100 10.85 -3.22 -6.29
N CYS A 101 9.49 -3.08 -6.23
CA CYS A 101 8.84 -1.95 -5.57
C CYS A 101 8.47 -2.22 -4.10
N SER A 102 8.64 -3.45 -3.63
CA SER A 102 8.36 -3.87 -2.26
C SER A 102 9.30 -4.99 -1.84
N VAL A 103 9.24 -5.36 -0.57
CA VAL A 103 9.88 -6.60 -0.11
C VAL A 103 9.30 -7.77 -0.90
N ASP A 104 10.19 -8.58 -1.44
CA ASP A 104 9.82 -9.75 -2.24
C ASP A 104 8.92 -10.70 -1.42
N LEU A 105 7.75 -11.01 -1.98
CA LEU A 105 6.80 -11.94 -1.36
C LEU A 105 7.42 -13.33 -1.15
N GLN A 106 8.34 -13.77 -2.01
CA GLN A 106 9.06 -15.04 -1.84
C GLN A 106 9.95 -15.00 -0.60
N LEU A 107 10.66 -13.90 -0.36
CA LEU A 107 11.46 -13.70 0.86
C LEU A 107 10.60 -13.73 2.12
N VAL A 108 9.44 -13.07 2.08
CA VAL A 108 8.46 -13.13 3.17
C VAL A 108 8.01 -14.58 3.39
N GLN A 109 7.65 -15.30 2.34
CA GLN A 109 7.21 -16.69 2.42
C GLN A 109 8.29 -17.61 2.98
N GLN A 110 9.53 -17.52 2.48
CA GLN A 110 10.67 -18.30 2.98
C GLN A 110 10.93 -18.05 4.48
N THR A 111 10.79 -16.79 4.92
CA THR A 111 10.95 -16.43 6.33
C THR A 111 9.84 -17.03 7.18
N ILE A 112 8.60 -16.97 6.71
CA ILE A 112 7.42 -17.53 7.38
C ILE A 112 7.53 -19.06 7.48
N ASP A 113 8.08 -19.71 6.47
CA ASP A 113 8.22 -21.17 6.47
C ASP A 113 9.12 -21.69 7.59
N GLN A 114 9.94 -20.83 8.18
CA GLN A 114 10.75 -21.11 9.35
C GLN A 114 10.02 -20.86 10.68
N LEU A 115 8.81 -20.26 10.67
CA LEU A 115 8.04 -20.00 11.89
C LEU A 115 7.27 -21.24 12.34
N SER A 116 7.18 -21.44 13.65
CA SER A 116 6.39 -22.53 14.24
C SER A 116 4.90 -22.35 14.00
N ILE A 117 4.42 -21.11 14.02
CA ILE A 117 3.03 -20.73 13.72
C ILE A 117 3.06 -19.92 12.44
N LYS A 118 2.28 -20.36 11.45
CA LYS A 118 2.23 -19.70 10.15
C LYS A 118 1.28 -18.51 10.20
N PRO A 119 1.75 -17.28 10.00
CA PRO A 119 0.87 -16.11 9.91
C PRO A 119 0.02 -16.17 8.63
N LYS A 120 -1.14 -15.53 8.70
CA LYS A 120 -1.95 -15.29 7.52
C LYS A 120 -1.35 -14.16 6.69
N ILE A 121 -1.00 -14.42 5.43
CA ILE A 121 -0.58 -13.37 4.51
C ILE A 121 -1.83 -12.74 3.88
N VAL A 122 -1.88 -11.42 3.86
CA VAL A 122 -2.86 -10.60 3.13
C VAL A 122 -2.09 -9.74 2.14
N ALA A 123 -1.96 -10.23 0.92
CA ALA A 123 -1.34 -9.49 -0.17
C ALA A 123 -2.35 -8.53 -0.80
N LEU A 124 -2.01 -7.24 -0.89
CA LEU A 124 -2.84 -6.17 -1.44
C LEU A 124 -2.35 -5.86 -2.86
N ASN A 125 -3.28 -5.86 -3.81
CA ASN A 125 -2.97 -5.67 -5.22
C ASN A 125 -4.09 -4.89 -5.94
N PRO A 126 -4.49 -3.70 -5.44
CA PRO A 126 -5.60 -2.96 -6.01
C PRO A 126 -5.20 -2.32 -7.35
N GLN A 127 -6.02 -2.55 -8.40
CA GLN A 127 -5.84 -1.96 -9.72
C GLN A 127 -6.77 -0.74 -9.95
N LYS A 128 -7.71 -0.49 -9.05
CA LYS A 128 -8.67 0.60 -9.10
C LYS A 128 -9.19 0.94 -7.70
N LEU A 129 -9.79 2.13 -7.56
CA LEU A 129 -10.30 2.63 -6.28
C LEU A 129 -11.27 1.67 -5.58
N SER A 130 -12.18 1.03 -6.34
CA SER A 130 -13.10 0.06 -5.74
C SER A 130 -12.38 -1.10 -5.06
N TYR A 131 -11.23 -1.54 -5.60
CA TYR A 131 -10.43 -2.62 -5.00
C TYR A 131 -9.71 -2.17 -3.73
N VAL A 132 -9.30 -0.88 -3.64
CA VAL A 132 -8.79 -0.32 -2.38
C VAL A 132 -9.86 -0.38 -1.29
N LEU A 133 -11.11 -0.02 -1.61
CA LEU A 133 -12.23 -0.11 -0.66
C LEU A 133 -12.55 -1.56 -0.25
N GLU A 134 -12.44 -2.50 -1.18
CA GLU A 134 -12.56 -3.93 -0.88
C GLU A 134 -11.41 -4.42 0.02
N ASP A 135 -10.19 -3.94 -0.21
CA ASP A 135 -9.01 -4.28 0.59
C ASP A 135 -9.17 -3.83 2.04
N ILE A 136 -9.79 -2.67 2.31
CA ILE A 136 -10.12 -2.22 3.67
C ILE A 136 -10.99 -3.27 4.38
N ILE A 137 -12.01 -3.79 3.71
CA ILE A 137 -12.88 -4.83 4.26
C ILE A 137 -12.12 -6.14 4.43
N ARG A 138 -11.28 -6.51 3.47
CA ARG A 138 -10.48 -7.74 3.48
C ARG A 138 -9.49 -7.76 4.63
N VAL A 139 -8.78 -6.64 4.85
CA VAL A 139 -7.89 -6.46 5.99
C VAL A 139 -8.69 -6.50 7.30
N GLY A 140 -9.78 -5.74 7.39
CA GLY A 140 -10.64 -5.74 8.57
C GLY A 140 -11.15 -7.12 8.96
N LYS A 141 -11.56 -7.95 8.00
CA LYS A 141 -11.92 -9.36 8.23
C LYS A 141 -10.74 -10.17 8.76
N ALA A 142 -9.55 -9.96 8.19
CA ALA A 142 -8.36 -10.71 8.58
C ALA A 142 -7.94 -10.43 10.02
N VAL A 143 -8.20 -9.22 10.52
CA VAL A 143 -7.76 -8.77 11.86
C VAL A 143 -8.91 -8.64 12.87
N GLY A 144 -10.12 -9.12 12.54
CA GLY A 144 -11.28 -9.06 13.44
C GLY A 144 -11.89 -7.67 13.61
N ARG A 145 -11.72 -6.78 12.62
CA ARG A 145 -12.28 -5.41 12.57
C ARG A 145 -13.26 -5.20 11.41
N GLU A 146 -13.98 -6.26 11.01
CA GLU A 146 -14.85 -6.21 9.82
C GLU A 146 -15.92 -5.12 9.92
N GLN A 147 -16.59 -4.99 11.08
CA GLN A 147 -17.66 -3.99 11.24
C GLN A 147 -17.11 -2.56 11.11
N GLN A 148 -15.97 -2.27 11.73
CA GLN A 148 -15.32 -0.96 11.66
C GLN A 148 -14.93 -0.63 10.21
N SER A 149 -14.35 -1.62 9.49
CA SER A 149 -13.97 -1.46 8.08
C SER A 149 -15.17 -1.17 7.19
N ARG A 150 -16.29 -1.87 7.37
CA ARG A 150 -17.51 -1.61 6.60
C ARG A 150 -18.04 -0.21 6.83
N THR A 151 -18.06 0.25 8.08
CA THR A 151 -18.46 1.63 8.41
C THR A 151 -17.53 2.64 7.74
N ALA A 152 -16.22 2.44 7.84
CA ALA A 152 -15.24 3.32 7.20
C ALA A 152 -15.40 3.36 5.67
N VAL A 153 -15.60 2.21 5.02
CA VAL A 153 -15.83 2.13 3.58
C VAL A 153 -17.10 2.90 3.17
N THR A 154 -18.17 2.80 3.94
CA THR A 154 -19.41 3.58 3.65
C THR A 154 -19.13 5.09 3.67
N VAL A 155 -18.37 5.57 4.65
CA VAL A 155 -17.96 6.99 4.74
C VAL A 155 -17.08 7.39 3.56
N LEU A 156 -16.11 6.55 3.18
CA LEU A 156 -15.23 6.82 2.04
C LEU A 156 -16.00 6.84 0.71
N GLN A 157 -16.93 5.93 0.51
CA GLN A 157 -17.79 5.91 -0.67
C GLN A 157 -18.65 7.19 -0.77
N GLN A 158 -19.19 7.67 0.35
CA GLN A 158 -19.91 8.93 0.37
C GLN A 158 -19.01 10.11 0.00
N ARG A 159 -17.77 10.19 0.54
CA ARG A 159 -16.81 11.22 0.17
C ARG A 159 -16.48 11.22 -1.33
N VAL A 160 -16.29 10.02 -1.92
CA VAL A 160 -16.06 9.90 -3.37
C VAL A 160 -17.25 10.41 -4.17
N HIS A 161 -18.47 10.04 -3.77
CA HIS A 161 -19.71 10.52 -4.40
C HIS A 161 -19.83 12.05 -4.32
N ASP A 162 -19.60 12.63 -3.14
CA ASP A 162 -19.69 14.07 -2.92
C ASP A 162 -18.65 14.83 -3.76
N ALA A 163 -17.41 14.32 -3.85
CA ALA A 163 -16.38 14.89 -4.68
C ALA A 163 -16.74 14.84 -6.18
N GLN A 164 -17.33 13.73 -6.64
CA GLN A 164 -17.81 13.61 -8.02
C GLN A 164 -18.94 14.60 -8.32
N ALA A 165 -19.91 14.76 -7.42
CA ALA A 165 -21.00 15.71 -7.57
C ALA A 165 -20.49 17.17 -7.60
N ALA A 166 -19.55 17.51 -6.73
CA ALA A 166 -18.89 18.82 -6.70
C ALA A 166 -18.14 19.11 -8.01
N ALA A 167 -17.36 18.14 -8.50
CA ALA A 167 -16.62 18.26 -9.76
C ALA A 167 -17.55 18.43 -10.96
N GLN A 168 -18.65 17.69 -11.03
CA GLN A 168 -19.67 17.83 -12.08
C GLN A 168 -20.33 19.21 -12.06
N THR A 169 -20.56 19.76 -10.86
CA THR A 169 -21.14 21.10 -10.71
C THR A 169 -20.14 22.17 -11.15
N ALA A 170 -18.91 22.07 -10.75
CA ALA A 170 -17.85 23.02 -11.09
C ALA A 170 -17.48 23.00 -12.58
N SER A 171 -17.66 21.87 -13.27
CA SER A 171 -17.34 21.71 -14.71
C SER A 171 -18.46 22.21 -15.64
N LYS A 172 -19.65 22.51 -15.14
CA LYS A 172 -20.76 23.01 -15.95
C LYS A 172 -20.39 24.36 -16.60
N GLY A 173 -20.28 24.36 -17.94
CA GLY A 173 -19.94 25.57 -18.71
C GLY A 173 -18.45 25.89 -18.82
N ASN A 174 -17.57 25.11 -18.20
CA ASN A 174 -16.12 25.27 -18.29
C ASN A 174 -15.51 24.30 -19.30
N GLN A 175 -14.41 24.74 -19.95
CA GLN A 175 -13.57 23.85 -20.78
C GLN A 175 -12.92 22.79 -19.88
N PRO A 176 -12.77 21.55 -20.36
CA PRO A 176 -12.06 20.51 -19.61
C PRO A 176 -10.65 20.95 -19.26
N ILE A 177 -10.26 20.79 -17.99
CA ILE A 177 -8.89 21.02 -17.55
C ILE A 177 -8.00 19.92 -18.13
N LYS A 178 -6.98 20.33 -18.90
CA LYS A 178 -5.97 19.41 -19.40
C LYS A 178 -4.88 19.25 -18.36
N VAL A 179 -4.72 18.04 -17.86
CA VAL A 179 -3.67 17.69 -16.88
C VAL A 179 -2.61 16.87 -17.59
N PHE A 180 -1.35 17.26 -17.44
CA PHE A 180 -0.20 16.51 -17.92
C PHE A 180 0.57 16.00 -16.70
N ILE A 181 0.72 14.68 -16.59
CA ILE A 181 1.50 14.04 -15.52
C ILE A 181 2.78 13.53 -16.17
N LEU A 182 3.93 14.13 -15.81
CA LEU A 182 5.24 13.64 -16.22
C LEU A 182 5.72 12.60 -15.20
N LEU A 183 5.60 11.34 -15.55
CA LEU A 183 6.30 10.26 -14.87
C LEU A 183 7.72 10.17 -15.44
N ASN A 184 8.69 9.70 -14.65
CA ASN A 184 10.11 9.65 -15.03
C ASN A 184 10.29 9.00 -16.41
N VAL A 185 10.73 9.81 -17.39
CA VAL A 185 10.69 9.45 -18.81
C VAL A 185 11.81 8.46 -19.19
N HIS A 186 12.82 8.28 -18.35
CA HIS A 186 13.94 7.39 -18.67
C HIS A 186 13.61 5.89 -18.59
N ALA A 187 12.56 5.51 -17.88
CA ALA A 187 12.19 4.10 -17.68
C ALA A 187 11.09 3.59 -18.62
N LEU A 188 10.41 4.47 -19.37
CA LEU A 188 9.26 4.08 -20.18
C LEU A 188 9.42 4.54 -21.64
N ASN A 189 9.38 3.56 -22.55
CA ASN A 189 9.33 3.82 -23.99
C ASN A 189 8.09 4.69 -24.28
N LEU A 190 8.29 5.93 -24.72
CA LEU A 190 7.26 6.96 -24.92
C LEU A 190 6.06 6.45 -25.74
N HIS A 191 6.27 5.45 -26.58
CA HIS A 191 5.24 4.82 -27.41
C HIS A 191 4.20 4.03 -26.59
N TYR A 192 4.60 3.46 -25.45
CA TYR A 192 3.69 2.70 -24.56
C TYR A 192 2.80 3.62 -23.73
N LEU A 193 3.31 4.78 -23.36
CA LEU A 193 2.56 5.78 -22.58
C LEU A 193 1.39 6.38 -23.38
N LEU A 194 1.60 6.65 -24.67
CA LEU A 194 0.56 7.25 -25.53
C LEU A 194 -0.60 6.29 -25.83
N LEU A 195 -0.36 4.99 -25.80
CA LEU A 195 -1.41 3.97 -26.02
C LEU A 195 -2.25 3.65 -24.77
N GLN A 196 -1.70 3.85 -23.58
CA GLN A 196 -2.45 3.59 -22.33
C GLN A 196 -3.26 4.80 -21.84
N PHE A 197 -2.94 6.01 -22.23
CA PHE A 197 -3.65 7.24 -21.81
C PHE A 197 -4.88 7.62 -22.65
N SER A 198 -5.42 6.69 -23.45
CA SER A 198 -6.80 6.77 -23.94
C SER A 198 -7.85 6.51 -22.84
N LEU A 199 -7.42 6.43 -21.59
CA LEU A 199 -8.32 6.40 -20.44
C LEU A 199 -8.97 7.78 -20.29
N SER A 200 -10.30 7.80 -20.28
CA SER A 200 -11.09 9.03 -20.20
C SER A 200 -10.62 9.90 -19.03
N VAL A 201 -10.58 11.22 -19.27
CA VAL A 201 -10.32 12.28 -18.27
C VAL A 201 -11.10 12.08 -16.95
N HIS A 202 -12.20 11.34 -17.00
CA HIS A 202 -13.04 10.97 -15.86
C HIS A 202 -12.33 10.13 -14.80
N SER A 203 -11.43 9.23 -15.19
CA SER A 203 -10.66 8.38 -14.26
C SER A 203 -9.48 9.10 -13.62
N LEU A 204 -8.90 10.09 -14.30
CA LEU A 204 -7.77 10.88 -13.81
C LEU A 204 -8.18 11.91 -12.74
N ILE A 205 -9.36 12.50 -12.86
CA ILE A 205 -9.91 13.44 -11.85
C ILE A 205 -10.14 12.70 -10.52
N GLN A 206 -10.47 11.42 -10.53
CA GLN A 206 -10.68 10.64 -9.32
C GLN A 206 -9.40 10.45 -8.49
N VAL A 207 -8.23 10.30 -9.15
CA VAL A 207 -6.93 10.10 -8.47
C VAL A 207 -6.38 11.42 -7.92
N LEU A 208 -6.52 12.52 -8.65
CA LEU A 208 -5.97 13.84 -8.24
C LEU A 208 -6.68 14.46 -7.04
N THR A 209 -7.98 14.22 -6.87
CA THR A 209 -8.74 14.75 -5.73
C THR A 209 -8.32 14.09 -4.40
N ILE A 210 -7.77 12.89 -4.44
CA ILE A 210 -7.27 12.17 -3.25
C ILE A 210 -5.87 12.68 -2.83
N VAL A 211 -5.05 13.10 -3.79
CA VAL A 211 -3.66 13.54 -3.55
C VAL A 211 -3.56 14.98 -3.04
N GLN A 212 -4.54 15.83 -3.29
CA GLN A 212 -4.51 17.26 -2.88
C GLN A 212 -5.02 17.53 -1.46
N GLN A 213 -5.44 16.53 -0.70
CA GLN A 213 -5.98 16.70 0.67
C GLN A 213 -5.13 16.04 1.77
N ASN A 214 -3.89 15.67 1.46
CA ASN A 214 -2.90 15.24 2.47
C ASN A 214 -1.74 16.21 2.53
#